data_bd3d8c49a7c6070aae40ab08b8678377
#
_entry.id   bd3d8c49a7c6070aae40ab08b8678377
#
_cell.length_a   1.000
_cell.length_b   1.000
_cell.length_c   1.000
_cell.angle_alpha   90.00
_cell.angle_beta   90.00
_cell.angle_gamma   90.00
#
_symmetry.space_group_name_H-M   'P 1'
#
loop_
_entity.id
_entity.type
_entity.pdbx_description
1 polymer ?
#
loop_
_entity_poly.entity_id
_entity_poly.type
_entity_poly.pdbx_seq_one_letter_code
_entity_poly.pdbx_strand_id
1 'polypeptide(L)'
;IDAALEYLSGQLTDTCGYIAYGDENAESTAQVILALCALGIDPDTDTRFVKDGHTLLTQLARFRQADGTYSHTLEGAGDGMATEQSVLALVAVQRVRAGQPWVLHFDGTYTAPDVPVSPDTQTAQTKAGADRTILYVGIGAAVVIAAGAICIIVRKRRKA
;
A
#
# COMPACT_ATOMS: atom_id res chain seq x y z
N ILE A 1 12.02 14.11 0.31
CA ILE A 1 11.60 12.92 -0.44
C ILE A 1 12.77 11.96 -0.58
N ASP A 2 13.94 12.37 -1.08
CA ASP A 2 15.08 11.49 -1.37
C ASP A 2 15.54 10.67 -0.16
N ALA A 3 15.70 11.28 1.00
CA ALA A 3 16.07 10.57 2.23
C ALA A 3 15.03 9.49 2.65
N ALA A 4 13.76 9.68 2.31
CA ALA A 4 12.73 8.67 2.57
C ALA A 4 12.82 7.52 1.57
N LEU A 5 13.11 7.80 0.30
CA LEU A 5 13.32 6.79 -0.72
C LEU A 5 14.58 5.96 -0.43
N GLU A 6 15.68 6.61 -0.02
CA GLU A 6 16.89 5.92 0.43
C GLU A 6 16.63 5.02 1.63
N TYR A 7 15.86 5.50 2.62
CA TYR A 7 15.49 4.68 3.76
C TYR A 7 14.68 3.46 3.34
N LEU A 8 13.65 3.64 2.49
CA LEU A 8 12.82 2.55 1.99
C LEU A 8 13.64 1.53 1.19
N SER A 9 14.52 1.99 0.29
CA SER A 9 15.37 1.09 -0.49
C SER A 9 16.32 0.28 0.38
N GLY A 10 16.79 0.84 1.48
CA GLY A 10 17.61 0.15 2.48
C GLY A 10 16.88 -0.91 3.29
N GLN A 11 15.53 -0.93 3.28
CA GLN A 11 14.71 -1.94 3.97
C GLN A 11 14.31 -3.11 3.06
N LEU A 12 14.66 -3.07 1.78
CA LEU A 12 14.36 -4.15 0.84
C LEU A 12 15.05 -5.44 1.24
N THR A 13 14.31 -6.55 1.21
CA THR A 13 14.87 -7.89 1.23
C THR A 13 15.65 -8.18 -0.06
N ASP A 14 16.33 -9.32 -0.12
CA ASP A 14 17.06 -9.74 -1.32
C ASP A 14 16.13 -10.02 -2.50
N THR A 15 14.87 -10.28 -2.25
CA THR A 15 13.82 -10.49 -3.27
C THR A 15 13.01 -9.23 -3.58
N CYS A 16 13.43 -8.07 -3.11
CA CYS A 16 12.73 -6.79 -3.23
C CYS A 16 11.36 -6.76 -2.54
N GLY A 17 11.20 -7.49 -1.43
CA GLY A 17 10.03 -7.43 -0.56
C GLY A 17 10.26 -6.56 0.67
N TYR A 18 9.23 -6.49 1.50
CA TYR A 18 9.26 -5.81 2.80
C TYR A 18 8.78 -6.73 3.91
N ILE A 19 9.50 -6.72 5.02
CA ILE A 19 9.14 -7.46 6.22
C ILE A 19 8.33 -6.54 7.15
N ALA A 20 7.17 -7.01 7.58
CA ALA A 20 6.44 -6.41 8.69
C ALA A 20 5.93 -7.53 9.61
N TYR A 21 6.08 -7.31 10.92
CA TYR A 21 5.72 -8.29 11.95
C TYR A 21 6.42 -9.65 11.86
N GLY A 22 7.59 -9.68 11.24
CA GLY A 22 8.45 -10.87 11.16
C GLY A 22 8.43 -11.59 9.80
N ASP A 23 7.46 -11.30 8.94
CA ASP A 23 7.30 -11.95 7.64
C ASP A 23 7.29 -10.96 6.48
N GLU A 24 7.80 -11.38 5.32
CA GLU A 24 7.51 -10.68 4.07
C GLU A 24 6.02 -10.79 3.77
N ASN A 25 5.39 -9.66 3.43
CA ASN A 25 3.97 -9.66 3.13
C ASN A 25 3.61 -8.78 1.93
N ALA A 26 2.50 -9.16 1.29
CA ALA A 26 2.03 -8.51 0.08
C ALA A 26 1.67 -7.04 0.31
N GLU A 27 1.00 -6.74 1.43
CA GLU A 27 0.49 -5.40 1.72
C GLU A 27 1.63 -4.39 1.91
N SER A 28 2.70 -4.76 2.64
CA SER A 28 3.85 -3.88 2.83
C SER A 28 4.54 -3.56 1.49
N THR A 29 4.70 -4.58 0.64
CA THR A 29 5.24 -4.41 -0.72
C THR A 29 4.32 -3.53 -1.57
N ALA A 30 3.01 -3.77 -1.53
CA ALA A 30 2.02 -2.98 -2.26
C ALA A 30 2.01 -1.51 -1.83
N GLN A 31 2.13 -1.22 -0.51
CA GLN A 31 2.17 0.16 0.00
C GLN A 31 3.39 0.94 -0.51
N VAL A 32 4.55 0.30 -0.64
CA VAL A 32 5.73 0.97 -1.19
C VAL A 32 5.56 1.21 -2.69
N ILE A 33 5.01 0.26 -3.45
CA ILE A 33 4.64 0.48 -4.86
C ILE A 33 3.70 1.69 -4.99
N LEU A 34 2.66 1.77 -4.16
CA LEU A 34 1.72 2.90 -4.13
C LEU A 34 2.42 4.22 -3.85
N ALA A 35 3.34 4.25 -2.87
CA ALA A 35 4.10 5.46 -2.53
C ALA A 35 4.99 5.92 -3.68
N LEU A 36 5.67 5.03 -4.39
CA LEU A 36 6.47 5.35 -5.56
C LEU A 36 5.59 5.91 -6.69
N CYS A 37 4.48 5.25 -6.97
CA CYS A 37 3.52 5.69 -7.99
C CYS A 37 2.92 7.06 -7.67
N ALA A 38 2.67 7.39 -6.41
CA ALA A 38 2.21 8.71 -5.98
C ALA A 38 3.24 9.82 -6.27
N LEU A 39 4.52 9.46 -6.35
CA LEU A 39 5.60 10.35 -6.75
C LEU A 39 5.88 10.34 -8.26
N GLY A 40 5.09 9.61 -9.05
CA GLY A 40 5.31 9.43 -10.48
C GLY A 40 6.48 8.50 -10.83
N ILE A 41 6.93 7.70 -9.89
CA ILE A 41 8.05 6.76 -10.07
C ILE A 41 7.50 5.38 -10.44
N ASP A 42 7.97 4.82 -11.56
CA ASP A 42 7.71 3.41 -11.90
C ASP A 42 8.63 2.52 -11.06
N PRO A 43 8.08 1.61 -10.22
CA PRO A 43 8.87 0.78 -9.31
C PRO A 43 9.83 -0.20 -9.98
N ASP A 44 9.64 -0.51 -11.27
CA ASP A 44 10.55 -1.38 -12.03
C ASP A 44 11.75 -0.61 -12.64
N THR A 45 11.71 0.71 -12.68
CA THR A 45 12.74 1.52 -13.36
C THR A 45 13.66 2.28 -12.41
N ASP A 46 13.25 2.50 -11.17
CA ASP A 46 14.11 3.14 -10.17
C ASP A 46 15.10 2.11 -9.60
N THR A 47 16.37 2.30 -9.90
CA THR A 47 17.45 1.36 -9.54
C THR A 47 17.62 1.14 -8.04
N ARG A 48 17.09 2.03 -7.20
CA ARG A 48 17.08 1.85 -5.75
C ARG A 48 16.19 0.69 -5.31
N PHE A 49 15.19 0.35 -6.13
CA PHE A 49 14.17 -0.68 -5.84
C PHE A 49 14.32 -1.93 -6.73
N VAL A 50 15.52 -2.10 -7.31
CA VAL A 50 15.86 -3.28 -8.11
C VAL A 50 17.11 -3.94 -7.52
N LYS A 51 17.05 -5.24 -7.20
CA LYS A 51 18.17 -6.04 -6.70
C LYS A 51 18.27 -7.33 -7.49
N ASP A 52 19.42 -7.62 -8.08
CA ASP A 52 19.71 -8.91 -8.74
C ASP A 52 18.62 -9.39 -9.72
N GLY A 53 17.99 -8.45 -10.43
CA GLY A 53 16.89 -8.73 -11.35
C GLY A 53 15.52 -8.89 -10.69
N HIS A 54 15.43 -8.77 -9.36
CA HIS A 54 14.17 -8.69 -8.64
C HIS A 54 13.69 -7.23 -8.57
N THR A 55 12.38 -7.06 -8.62
CA THR A 55 11.69 -5.78 -8.45
C THR A 55 10.54 -5.93 -7.46
N LEU A 56 9.98 -4.80 -7.00
CA LEU A 56 8.78 -4.84 -6.15
C LEU A 56 7.61 -5.55 -6.84
N LEU A 57 7.47 -5.43 -8.16
CA LEU A 57 6.42 -6.12 -8.92
C LEU A 57 6.66 -7.62 -9.03
N THR A 58 7.91 -8.05 -9.26
CA THR A 58 8.24 -9.48 -9.28
C THR A 58 8.02 -10.10 -7.93
N GLN A 59 8.31 -9.39 -6.83
CA GLN A 59 8.04 -9.86 -5.48
C GLN A 59 6.54 -9.90 -5.19
N LEU A 60 5.79 -8.85 -5.53
CA LEU A 60 4.34 -8.83 -5.34
C LEU A 60 3.65 -9.98 -6.09
N ALA A 61 4.12 -10.31 -7.29
CA ALA A 61 3.58 -11.41 -8.09
C ALA A 61 3.71 -12.79 -7.42
N ARG A 62 4.68 -12.98 -6.51
CA ARG A 62 4.86 -14.26 -5.77
C ARG A 62 3.74 -14.56 -4.78
N PHE A 63 3.03 -13.53 -4.32
CA PHE A 63 1.86 -13.69 -3.42
C PHE A 63 0.58 -14.03 -4.17
N ARG A 64 0.59 -13.99 -5.52
CA ARG A 64 -0.59 -14.25 -6.33
C ARG A 64 -0.94 -15.73 -6.35
N GLN A 65 -2.17 -16.04 -6.02
CA GLN A 65 -2.74 -17.38 -6.03
C GLN A 65 -3.28 -17.78 -7.41
N ALA A 66 -3.52 -19.06 -7.62
CA ALA A 66 -4.04 -19.59 -8.90
C ALA A 66 -5.44 -19.05 -9.26
N ASP A 67 -6.26 -18.70 -8.26
CA ASP A 67 -7.58 -18.11 -8.45
C ASP A 67 -7.55 -16.60 -8.70
N GLY A 68 -6.35 -15.99 -8.71
CA GLY A 68 -6.14 -14.57 -8.95
C GLY A 68 -6.15 -13.71 -7.69
N THR A 69 -6.44 -14.25 -6.52
CA THR A 69 -6.29 -13.56 -5.24
C THR A 69 -4.81 -13.41 -4.86
N TYR A 70 -4.52 -12.61 -3.83
CA TYR A 70 -3.20 -12.49 -3.22
C TYR A 70 -3.25 -12.97 -1.77
N SER A 71 -2.21 -13.67 -1.35
CA SER A 71 -2.03 -14.07 0.05
C SER A 71 -1.30 -12.99 0.84
N HIS A 72 -1.52 -12.96 2.15
CA HIS A 72 -0.77 -12.09 3.06
C HIS A 72 0.71 -12.46 3.07
N THR A 73 1.05 -13.74 3.27
CA THR A 73 2.40 -14.29 3.22
C THR A 73 2.55 -15.30 2.08
N LEU A 74 3.78 -15.66 1.72
CA LEU A 74 4.05 -16.58 0.61
C LEU A 74 3.40 -17.96 0.79
N GLU A 75 3.31 -18.44 2.02
CA GLU A 75 2.72 -19.75 2.38
C GLU A 75 1.21 -19.64 2.71
N GLY A 76 0.65 -18.44 2.63
CA GLY A 76 -0.74 -18.16 3.00
C GLY A 76 -1.76 -18.52 1.92
N ALA A 77 -3.01 -18.67 2.33
CA ALA A 77 -4.14 -18.68 1.41
C ALA A 77 -4.49 -17.26 0.93
N GLY A 78 -5.32 -17.18 -0.12
CA GLY A 78 -5.82 -15.90 -0.61
C GLY A 78 -6.52 -15.09 0.49
N ASP A 79 -6.20 -13.82 0.58
CA ASP A 79 -6.67 -12.87 1.58
C ASP A 79 -7.29 -11.64 0.91
N GLY A 80 -8.42 -11.17 1.47
CA GLY A 80 -9.17 -10.06 0.86
C GLY A 80 -8.41 -8.74 0.93
N MET A 81 -7.69 -8.44 2.03
CA MET A 81 -6.93 -7.22 2.19
C MET A 81 -5.67 -7.24 1.31
N ALA A 82 -4.94 -8.35 1.31
CA ALA A 82 -3.78 -8.54 0.46
C ALA A 82 -4.15 -8.39 -1.02
N THR A 83 -5.30 -8.95 -1.42
CA THR A 83 -5.82 -8.83 -2.81
C THR A 83 -6.17 -7.40 -3.16
N GLU A 84 -6.94 -6.70 -2.31
CA GLU A 84 -7.35 -5.31 -2.55
C GLU A 84 -6.13 -4.40 -2.71
N GLN A 85 -5.19 -4.46 -1.78
CA GLN A 85 -4.01 -3.60 -1.80
C GLN A 85 -3.08 -3.92 -2.97
N SER A 86 -2.90 -5.20 -3.30
CA SER A 86 -2.10 -5.61 -4.45
C SER A 86 -2.71 -5.13 -5.77
N VAL A 87 -4.01 -5.28 -5.95
CA VAL A 87 -4.72 -4.80 -7.15
C VAL A 87 -4.62 -3.29 -7.27
N LEU A 88 -4.81 -2.55 -6.16
CA LEU A 88 -4.67 -1.10 -6.16
C LEU A 88 -3.26 -0.67 -6.56
N ALA A 89 -2.22 -1.36 -6.06
CA ALA A 89 -0.84 -1.10 -6.43
C ALA A 89 -0.59 -1.34 -7.94
N LEU A 90 -1.09 -2.44 -8.49
CA LEU A 90 -0.97 -2.72 -9.93
C LEU A 90 -1.69 -1.68 -10.81
N VAL A 91 -2.87 -1.22 -10.39
CA VAL A 91 -3.59 -0.12 -11.06
C VAL A 91 -2.77 1.16 -11.01
N ALA A 92 -2.15 1.49 -9.87
CA ALA A 92 -1.30 2.66 -9.73
C ALA A 92 -0.10 2.61 -10.68
N VAL A 93 0.57 1.47 -10.81
CA VAL A 93 1.68 1.26 -11.76
C VAL A 93 1.21 1.46 -13.20
N GLN A 94 0.07 0.85 -13.57
CA GLN A 94 -0.49 1.03 -14.91
C GLN A 94 -0.76 2.50 -15.24
N ARG A 95 -1.29 3.26 -14.28
CA ARG A 95 -1.56 4.69 -14.44
C ARG A 95 -0.28 5.51 -14.61
N VAL A 96 0.75 5.26 -13.80
CA VAL A 96 2.06 5.92 -13.94
C VAL A 96 2.65 5.65 -15.32
N ARG A 97 2.66 4.40 -15.78
CA ARG A 97 3.15 4.01 -17.11
C ARG A 97 2.37 4.65 -18.25
N ALA A 98 1.08 4.91 -18.03
CA ALA A 98 0.20 5.59 -18.99
C ALA A 98 0.24 7.13 -18.87
N GLY A 99 1.07 7.70 -17.99
CA GLY A 99 1.10 9.15 -17.74
C GLY A 99 -0.20 9.70 -17.18
N GLN A 100 -0.99 8.87 -16.51
CA GLN A 100 -2.27 9.25 -15.92
C GLN A 100 -2.08 9.80 -14.49
N PRO A 101 -3.03 10.62 -14.00
CA PRO A 101 -2.99 11.09 -12.61
C PRO A 101 -2.95 9.94 -11.60
N TRP A 102 -2.41 10.21 -10.42
CA TRP A 102 -2.41 9.30 -9.28
C TRP A 102 -3.78 8.65 -9.02
N VAL A 103 -3.80 7.37 -8.67
CA VAL A 103 -5.03 6.56 -8.54
C VAL A 103 -6.02 7.11 -7.49
N LEU A 104 -5.52 7.79 -6.46
CA LEU A 104 -6.33 8.45 -5.43
C LEU A 104 -6.40 9.99 -5.65
N HIS A 105 -6.12 10.47 -6.86
CA HIS A 105 -6.25 11.88 -7.18
C HIS A 105 -7.72 12.26 -7.31
N PHE A 106 -8.15 13.21 -6.48
CA PHE A 106 -9.47 13.81 -6.55
C PHE A 106 -9.36 15.25 -7.06
N ASP A 107 -10.02 15.54 -8.15
CA ASP A 107 -10.08 16.88 -8.73
C ASP A 107 -11.17 17.78 -8.10
N GLY A 108 -11.85 17.27 -7.09
CA GLY A 108 -12.91 17.96 -6.38
C GLY A 108 -14.28 17.92 -7.07
N THR A 109 -14.41 17.21 -8.19
CA THR A 109 -15.64 17.13 -8.97
C THR A 109 -16.45 15.84 -8.75
N TYR A 110 -16.05 15.01 -7.76
CA TYR A 110 -16.78 13.77 -7.50
C TYR A 110 -18.18 14.06 -6.97
N THR A 111 -19.18 13.81 -7.82
CA THR A 111 -20.57 13.73 -7.40
C THR A 111 -20.88 12.26 -7.12
N ALA A 112 -21.16 11.92 -5.89
CA ALA A 112 -21.56 10.56 -5.53
C ALA A 112 -22.81 10.19 -6.35
N PRO A 113 -22.84 9.02 -7.00
CA PRO A 113 -24.05 8.55 -7.65
C PRO A 113 -25.16 8.41 -6.61
N ASP A 114 -26.37 8.81 -6.98
CA ASP A 114 -27.57 8.68 -6.16
C ASP A 114 -27.97 7.19 -6.14
N VAL A 115 -27.23 6.41 -5.34
CA VAL A 115 -27.51 4.99 -5.19
C VAL A 115 -28.59 4.84 -4.12
N PRO A 116 -29.78 4.32 -4.44
CA PRO A 116 -30.81 4.04 -3.44
C PRO A 116 -30.24 3.03 -2.42
N VAL A 117 -29.95 3.48 -1.22
CA VAL A 117 -29.50 2.61 -0.14
C VAL A 117 -30.72 1.86 0.37
N SER A 118 -30.78 0.55 0.13
CA SER A 118 -31.81 -0.29 0.70
C SER A 118 -31.73 -0.23 2.25
N PRO A 119 -32.83 -0.03 2.97
CA PRO A 119 -32.82 0.03 4.45
C PRO A 119 -32.14 -1.19 5.11
N ASP A 120 -32.21 -2.35 4.46
CA ASP A 120 -31.62 -3.61 4.98
C ASP A 120 -30.09 -3.62 4.94
N THR A 121 -29.47 -2.84 4.05
CA THR A 121 -27.98 -2.76 3.95
C THR A 121 -27.39 -1.93 5.08
N GLN A 122 -28.11 -0.94 5.60
CA GLN A 122 -27.64 -0.13 6.74
C GLN A 122 -27.56 -0.92 8.04
N THR A 123 -28.51 -1.86 8.28
CA THR A 123 -28.52 -2.66 9.51
C THR A 123 -27.40 -3.70 9.55
N ALA A 124 -26.99 -4.23 8.37
CA ALA A 124 -25.88 -5.17 8.27
C ALA A 124 -24.51 -4.47 8.44
N GLN A 125 -24.35 -3.27 7.90
CA GLN A 125 -23.11 -2.50 8.02
C GLN A 125 -22.88 -1.98 9.44
N THR A 126 -23.96 -1.59 10.17
CA THR A 126 -23.82 -1.09 11.54
C THR A 126 -23.44 -2.20 12.54
N LYS A 127 -23.86 -3.45 12.31
CA LYS A 127 -23.46 -4.58 13.14
C LYS A 127 -22.07 -5.14 12.83
N ALA A 128 -21.63 -5.08 11.57
CA ALA A 128 -20.29 -5.52 11.17
C ALA A 128 -19.21 -4.44 11.45
N GLY A 129 -19.59 -3.15 11.45
CA GLY A 129 -18.68 -2.04 11.62
C GLY A 129 -18.18 -1.84 13.05
N ALA A 130 -19.00 -2.15 14.07
CA ALA A 130 -18.65 -1.86 15.45
C ALA A 130 -17.47 -2.68 15.97
N ASP A 131 -17.35 -3.96 15.56
CA ASP A 131 -16.27 -4.84 16.02
C ASP A 131 -14.98 -4.72 15.18
N ARG A 132 -15.09 -4.28 13.92
CA ARG A 132 -13.91 -4.14 13.02
C ARG A 132 -13.29 -2.76 13.05
N THR A 133 -14.04 -1.69 13.30
CA THR A 133 -13.54 -0.31 13.30
C THR A 133 -12.46 -0.09 14.37
N ILE A 134 -12.54 -0.77 15.51
CA ILE A 134 -11.53 -0.67 16.58
C ILE A 134 -10.21 -1.31 16.16
N LEU A 135 -10.23 -2.37 15.35
CA LEU A 135 -9.01 -3.03 14.88
C LEU A 135 -8.29 -2.23 13.78
N TYR A 136 -9.03 -1.61 12.87
CA TYR A 136 -8.44 -0.85 11.74
C TYR A 136 -7.95 0.54 12.15
N VAL A 137 -8.59 1.20 13.10
CA VAL A 137 -8.11 2.48 13.65
C VAL A 137 -6.78 2.27 14.40
N GLY A 138 -6.58 1.12 15.05
CA GLY A 138 -5.32 0.79 15.72
C GLY A 138 -4.13 0.64 14.76
N ILE A 139 -4.33 0.03 13.60
CA ILE A 139 -3.27 -0.23 12.61
C ILE A 139 -2.97 1.04 11.79
N GLY A 140 -3.99 1.77 11.35
CA GLY A 140 -3.82 3.04 10.63
C GLY A 140 -3.16 4.12 11.49
N ALA A 141 -3.51 4.21 12.79
CA ALA A 141 -2.91 5.16 13.73
C ALA A 141 -1.42 4.88 13.99
N ALA A 142 -0.99 3.63 14.02
CA ALA A 142 0.42 3.27 14.24
C ALA A 142 1.32 3.73 13.07
N VAL A 143 0.86 3.61 11.84
CA VAL A 143 1.61 4.06 10.65
C VAL A 143 1.67 5.59 10.57
N VAL A 144 0.57 6.28 10.88
CA VAL A 144 0.53 7.76 10.89
C VAL A 144 1.36 8.34 12.03
N ILE A 145 1.38 7.70 13.21
CA ILE A 145 2.21 8.12 14.36
C ILE A 145 3.70 7.91 14.06
N ALA A 146 4.08 6.83 13.39
CA ALA A 146 5.46 6.59 12.99
C ALA A 146 5.93 7.64 11.97
N ALA A 147 5.14 7.96 10.97
CA ALA A 147 5.44 9.01 9.98
C ALA A 147 5.49 10.41 10.63
N GLY A 148 4.59 10.71 11.56
CA GLY A 148 4.56 11.96 12.31
C GLY A 148 5.77 12.13 13.24
N ALA A 149 6.18 11.07 13.95
CA ALA A 149 7.36 11.10 14.83
C ALA A 149 8.66 11.32 14.04
N ILE A 150 8.80 10.69 12.86
CA ILE A 150 9.94 10.89 11.97
C ILE A 150 10.01 12.35 11.50
N CYS A 151 8.89 12.96 11.11
CA CYS A 151 8.84 14.38 10.73
C CYS A 151 9.26 15.32 11.84
N ILE A 152 8.85 15.04 13.09
CA ILE A 152 9.21 15.87 14.27
C ILE A 152 10.70 15.74 14.59
N ILE A 153 11.27 14.54 14.52
CA ILE A 153 12.69 14.28 14.81
C ILE A 153 13.58 14.96 13.76
N VAL A 154 13.23 14.86 12.47
CA VAL A 154 13.95 15.50 11.37
C VAL A 154 13.89 17.04 11.51
N ARG A 155 12.75 17.59 11.91
CA ARG A 155 12.58 19.04 12.09
C ARG A 155 13.36 19.58 13.30
N LYS A 156 13.52 18.77 14.35
CA LYS A 156 14.27 19.14 15.56
C LYS A 156 15.79 19.12 15.33
N ARG A 157 16.30 18.19 14.50
CA ARG A 157 17.73 18.12 14.13
C ARG A 157 18.19 19.20 13.14
N ARG A 158 17.27 19.87 12.44
CA ARG A 158 17.59 21.00 11.55
C ARG A 158 17.65 22.37 12.27
N LYS A 159 17.28 22.41 13.55
CA LYS A 159 17.28 23.64 14.36
C LYS A 159 18.35 23.65 15.46
N ALA A 160 19.15 22.59 15.56
CA ALA A 160 20.35 22.50 16.40
C ALA A 160 21.62 22.49 15.51
#